data_9d450db7f2cc176d25db2de579311c1e
#
_entry.id   9d450db7f2cc176d25db2de579311c1e
#
_cell.length_a   1.000
_cell.length_b   1.000
_cell.length_c   1.000
_cell.angle_alpha   90.00
_cell.angle_beta   90.00
_cell.angle_gamma   90.00
#
_symmetry.space_group_name_H-M   'P 1'
#
loop_
_entity.id
_entity.type
_entity.pdbx_description
1 polymer ?
#
loop_
_entity_poly.entity_id
_entity_poly.type
_entity_poly.pdbx_seq_one_letter_code
_entity_poly.pdbx_strand_id
1 'polypeptide(L)'
;MTPILNVSDMQRSFAWFEKLGWRKCWDWGTPPTFGSVGSGECEIFFCLNGQGGRGGDERRPTFGPGADEAAETGVWISVWVDDVDAVHQRCLEQGIEIAWPPTDMPWGVREMHVRHPDGHVLRIGRGIGQT
;
A
#
# COMPACT_ATOMS: atom_id res chain seq x y z
N MET A 1 -12.29 9.99 -5.39
CA MET A 1 -12.27 8.57 -5.80
C MET A 1 -11.61 7.76 -4.69
N THR A 2 -12.25 6.67 -4.25
CA THR A 2 -11.74 5.86 -3.16
C THR A 2 -11.63 4.40 -3.61
N PRO A 3 -10.42 3.82 -3.64
CA PRO A 3 -10.26 2.42 -4.00
C PRO A 3 -10.81 1.52 -2.89
N ILE A 4 -11.28 0.33 -3.30
CA ILE A 4 -11.76 -0.72 -2.38
C ILE A 4 -10.88 -1.94 -2.59
N LEU A 5 -10.13 -2.32 -1.57
CA LEU A 5 -9.21 -3.44 -1.63
C LEU A 5 -9.88 -4.71 -1.11
N ASN A 6 -9.67 -5.80 -1.84
CA ASN A 6 -10.05 -7.13 -1.37
C ASN A 6 -9.02 -7.58 -0.33
N VAL A 7 -9.45 -7.84 0.90
CA VAL A 7 -8.56 -8.29 1.97
C VAL A 7 -9.03 -9.61 2.56
N SER A 8 -8.08 -10.40 3.05
CA SER A 8 -8.37 -11.70 3.65
C SER A 8 -8.58 -11.63 5.16
N ASP A 9 -8.19 -10.51 5.78
CA ASP A 9 -8.25 -10.34 7.23
C ASP A 9 -8.36 -8.84 7.55
N MET A 10 -9.48 -8.43 8.09
CA MET A 10 -9.77 -7.03 8.38
C MET A 10 -8.83 -6.46 9.44
N GLN A 11 -8.63 -7.18 10.54
CA GLN A 11 -7.80 -6.70 11.66
C GLN A 11 -6.33 -6.59 11.24
N ARG A 12 -5.84 -7.54 10.48
CA ARG A 12 -4.49 -7.52 9.94
C ARG A 12 -4.28 -6.32 9.00
N SER A 13 -5.27 -6.01 8.19
CA SER A 13 -5.20 -4.86 7.28
C SER A 13 -5.21 -3.53 8.04
N PHE A 14 -6.08 -3.37 9.02
CA PHE A 14 -6.07 -2.18 9.87
C PHE A 14 -4.73 -2.02 10.59
N ALA A 15 -4.20 -3.10 11.16
CA ALA A 15 -2.92 -3.08 11.85
C ALA A 15 -1.76 -2.70 10.93
N TRP A 16 -1.77 -3.21 9.70
CA TRP A 16 -0.74 -2.89 8.73
C TRP A 16 -0.74 -1.39 8.37
N PHE A 17 -1.91 -0.83 8.13
CA PHE A 17 -2.02 0.60 7.82
C PHE A 17 -1.66 1.49 9.02
N GLU A 18 -1.99 1.06 10.25
CA GLU A 18 -1.56 1.80 11.45
C GLU A 18 -0.03 1.84 11.56
N LYS A 19 0.64 0.73 11.25
CA LYS A 19 2.11 0.69 11.21
C LYS A 19 2.67 1.65 10.18
N LEU A 20 2.00 1.80 9.06
CA LEU A 20 2.39 2.75 8.01
C LEU A 20 2.13 4.22 8.40
N GLY A 21 1.35 4.44 9.44
CA GLY A 21 1.02 5.78 9.92
C GLY A 21 -0.37 6.27 9.53
N TRP A 22 -1.17 5.39 8.96
CA TRP A 22 -2.54 5.72 8.60
C TRP A 22 -3.48 5.50 9.79
N ARG A 23 -4.62 6.19 9.81
CA ARG A 23 -5.62 6.04 10.87
C ARG A 23 -6.79 5.18 10.38
N LYS A 24 -7.37 4.41 11.29
CA LYS A 24 -8.65 3.76 11.05
C LYS A 24 -9.73 4.84 11.08
N CYS A 25 -10.56 4.90 10.04
CA CYS A 25 -11.66 5.85 9.96
C CYS A 25 -12.96 5.26 10.51
N TRP A 26 -13.34 4.07 10.04
CA TRP A 26 -14.55 3.37 10.46
C TRP A 26 -14.50 1.92 10.04
N ASP A 27 -15.42 1.11 10.61
CA ASP A 27 -15.69 -0.25 10.14
C ASP A 27 -17.19 -0.52 10.19
N TRP A 28 -17.60 -1.59 9.52
CA TRP A 28 -18.99 -2.02 9.49
C TRP A 28 -19.05 -3.55 9.59
N GLY A 29 -20.05 -4.02 10.35
CA GLY A 29 -20.29 -5.45 10.55
C GLY A 29 -19.77 -5.95 11.88
N THR A 30 -20.32 -7.07 12.35
CA THR A 30 -19.94 -7.73 13.60
C THR A 30 -19.78 -9.22 13.35
N PRO A 31 -18.54 -9.73 13.16
CA PRO A 31 -17.28 -8.99 13.05
C PRO A 31 -17.20 -8.11 11.80
N PRO A 32 -16.27 -7.14 11.76
CA PRO A 32 -16.17 -6.23 10.62
C PRO A 32 -15.89 -6.95 9.30
N THR A 33 -16.62 -6.54 8.25
CA THR A 33 -16.43 -7.05 6.87
C THR A 33 -16.13 -5.95 5.88
N PHE A 34 -16.24 -4.69 6.30
CA PHE A 34 -15.95 -3.53 5.48
C PHE A 34 -15.36 -2.45 6.38
N GLY A 35 -14.44 -1.66 5.87
CA GLY A 35 -13.82 -0.62 6.69
C GLY A 35 -13.03 0.37 5.88
N SER A 36 -12.48 1.37 6.58
CA SER A 36 -11.77 2.47 5.95
C SER A 36 -10.57 2.89 6.79
N VAL A 37 -9.50 3.25 6.10
CA VAL A 37 -8.32 3.90 6.66
C VAL A 37 -8.05 5.18 5.90
N GLY A 38 -7.39 6.14 6.56
CA GLY A 38 -7.09 7.43 5.95
C GLY A 38 -5.74 7.98 6.36
N SER A 39 -5.19 8.82 5.51
CA SER A 39 -3.98 9.60 5.75
C SER A 39 -4.10 10.91 5.00
N GLY A 40 -4.08 12.03 5.73
CA GLY A 40 -4.37 13.32 5.12
C GLY A 40 -5.74 13.31 4.47
N GLU A 41 -5.80 13.64 3.17
CA GLU A 41 -7.02 13.61 2.39
C GLU A 41 -7.26 12.29 1.65
N CYS A 42 -6.32 11.35 1.77
CA CYS A 42 -6.43 10.03 1.15
C CYS A 42 -7.27 9.10 2.01
N GLU A 43 -8.12 8.32 1.36
CA GLU A 43 -8.92 7.28 2.02
C GLU A 43 -8.91 6.00 1.19
N ILE A 44 -8.81 4.86 1.85
CA ILE A 44 -8.85 3.54 1.22
C ILE A 44 -9.87 2.68 1.97
N PHE A 45 -10.75 2.01 1.24
CA PHE A 45 -11.69 1.05 1.82
C PHE A 45 -11.16 -0.37 1.69
N PHE A 46 -11.57 -1.24 2.62
CA PHE A 46 -11.33 -2.68 2.57
C PHE A 46 -12.66 -3.42 2.55
N CYS A 47 -12.71 -4.50 1.79
CA CYS A 47 -13.83 -5.43 1.81
C CYS A 47 -13.29 -6.84 2.04
N LEU A 48 -13.77 -7.50 3.09
CA LEU A 48 -13.35 -8.87 3.42
C LEU A 48 -13.81 -9.83 2.33
N ASN A 49 -12.88 -10.51 1.67
CA ASN A 49 -13.15 -11.44 0.58
C ASN A 49 -14.06 -10.83 -0.49
N GLY A 50 -13.85 -9.56 -0.76
CA GLY A 50 -14.64 -8.83 -1.73
C GLY A 50 -14.22 -9.09 -3.16
N GLN A 51 -14.73 -8.27 -4.06
CA GLN A 51 -14.37 -8.30 -5.45
C GLN A 51 -12.96 -7.71 -5.65
N GLY A 52 -12.27 -8.15 -6.68
CA GLY A 52 -10.93 -7.67 -7.00
C GLY A 52 -9.86 -8.69 -6.62
N GLY A 53 -8.66 -8.48 -7.14
CA GLY A 53 -7.56 -9.40 -6.95
C GLY A 53 -6.89 -9.28 -5.61
N ARG A 54 -6.23 -10.35 -5.21
CA ARG A 54 -5.26 -10.39 -4.10
C ARG A 54 -4.02 -11.11 -4.60
N GLY A 55 -2.85 -10.65 -4.14
CA GLY A 55 -1.60 -11.36 -4.40
C GLY A 55 -1.42 -12.49 -3.42
N GLY A 56 -0.64 -13.49 -3.83
CA GLY A 56 -0.22 -14.58 -2.95
C GLY A 56 1.05 -14.24 -2.19
N ASP A 57 1.74 -15.29 -1.73
CA ASP A 57 2.97 -15.15 -0.94
C ASP A 57 4.21 -14.89 -1.80
N GLU A 58 4.05 -14.75 -3.10
CA GLU A 58 5.17 -14.57 -4.01
C GLU A 58 5.83 -13.20 -3.84
N ARG A 59 7.16 -13.21 -3.79
CA ARG A 59 7.98 -12.01 -3.67
C ARG A 59 8.48 -11.62 -5.04
N ARG A 60 7.69 -10.83 -5.76
CA ARG A 60 8.02 -10.36 -7.10
C ARG A 60 8.41 -8.90 -7.10
N PRO A 61 9.23 -8.49 -8.07
CA PRO A 61 9.48 -7.06 -8.24
C PRO A 61 8.18 -6.33 -8.51
N THR A 62 8.05 -5.11 -8.00
CA THR A 62 6.91 -4.25 -8.31
C THR A 62 7.06 -3.55 -9.64
N PHE A 63 8.28 -3.56 -10.18
CA PHE A 63 8.64 -2.82 -11.39
C PHE A 63 9.77 -3.55 -12.12
N GLY A 64 9.75 -3.50 -13.45
CA GLY A 64 10.79 -4.07 -14.28
C GLY A 64 10.62 -5.56 -14.57
N PRO A 65 11.71 -6.25 -14.99
CA PRO A 65 11.63 -7.66 -15.35
C PRO A 65 11.09 -8.53 -14.22
N GLY A 66 10.12 -9.39 -14.52
CA GLY A 66 9.51 -10.28 -13.55
C GLY A 66 8.27 -9.73 -12.86
N ALA A 67 7.99 -8.43 -12.99
CA ALA A 67 6.85 -7.80 -12.34
C ALA A 67 5.50 -8.32 -12.84
N ASP A 68 5.44 -8.71 -14.11
CA ASP A 68 4.22 -9.15 -14.80
C ASP A 68 4.05 -10.68 -14.84
N GLU A 69 4.89 -11.42 -14.14
CA GLU A 69 4.86 -12.89 -14.18
C GLU A 69 3.91 -13.51 -13.14
N ALA A 70 3.35 -12.69 -12.25
CA ALA A 70 2.46 -13.19 -11.21
C ALA A 70 1.12 -13.64 -11.78
N ALA A 71 0.67 -14.83 -11.39
CA ALA A 71 -0.65 -15.35 -11.77
C ALA A 71 -1.78 -14.62 -11.02
N GLU A 72 -1.51 -14.20 -9.79
CA GLU A 72 -2.46 -13.47 -8.95
C GLU A 72 -1.76 -12.25 -8.37
N THR A 73 -2.35 -11.08 -8.60
CA THR A 73 -1.78 -9.82 -8.15
C THR A 73 -2.83 -8.98 -7.43
N GLY A 74 -2.38 -8.24 -6.43
CA GLY A 74 -3.18 -7.22 -5.78
C GLY A 74 -3.22 -5.94 -6.60
N VAL A 75 -3.72 -4.89 -5.98
CA VAL A 75 -3.87 -3.57 -6.59
C VAL A 75 -2.61 -2.73 -6.32
N TRP A 76 -2.21 -1.94 -7.30
CA TRP A 76 -1.10 -0.99 -7.17
C TRP A 76 -1.68 0.42 -7.08
N ILE A 77 -1.42 1.09 -5.95
CA ILE A 77 -1.98 2.40 -5.65
C ILE A 77 -0.86 3.40 -5.44
N SER A 78 -0.95 4.56 -6.07
CA SER A 78 0.01 5.63 -5.92
C SER A 78 -0.49 6.68 -4.92
N VAL A 79 0.35 7.01 -3.94
CA VAL A 79 0.05 7.98 -2.89
C VAL A 79 1.16 9.02 -2.85
N TRP A 80 0.78 10.30 -2.83
CA TRP A 80 1.74 11.39 -2.70
C TRP A 80 1.97 11.71 -1.22
N VAL A 81 3.23 11.91 -0.85
CA VAL A 81 3.64 12.31 0.50
C VAL A 81 4.64 13.45 0.43
N ASP A 82 4.86 14.13 1.55
CA ASP A 82 5.81 15.22 1.62
C ASP A 82 7.26 14.71 1.80
N ASP A 83 7.44 13.57 2.46
CA ASP A 83 8.75 13.04 2.81
C ASP A 83 8.77 11.51 2.70
N VAL A 84 9.29 11.02 1.57
CA VAL A 84 9.38 9.57 1.30
C VAL A 84 10.35 8.90 2.28
N ASP A 85 11.46 9.57 2.62
CA ASP A 85 12.47 8.98 3.50
C ASP A 85 11.94 8.81 4.93
N ALA A 86 11.09 9.73 5.39
CA ALA A 86 10.45 9.60 6.70
C ALA A 86 9.51 8.39 6.72
N VAL A 87 8.76 8.17 5.66
CA VAL A 87 7.89 6.98 5.53
C VAL A 87 8.74 5.71 5.52
N HIS A 88 9.84 5.72 4.79
CA HIS A 88 10.78 4.60 4.74
C HIS A 88 11.32 4.25 6.12
N GLN A 89 11.75 5.26 6.88
CA GLN A 89 12.26 5.05 8.22
C GLN A 89 11.20 4.42 9.13
N ARG A 90 9.97 4.90 9.04
CA ARG A 90 8.84 4.31 9.79
C ARG A 90 8.61 2.86 9.40
N CYS A 91 8.66 2.54 8.11
CA CYS A 91 8.50 1.17 7.62
C CYS A 91 9.57 0.24 8.19
N LEU A 92 10.83 0.70 8.24
CA LEU A 92 11.92 -0.07 8.83
C LEU A 92 11.67 -0.32 10.31
N GLU A 93 11.23 0.68 11.04
CA GLU A 93 10.95 0.55 12.48
C GLU A 93 9.77 -0.37 12.77
N GLN A 94 8.78 -0.38 11.89
CA GLN A 94 7.54 -1.15 12.08
C GLN A 94 7.55 -2.52 11.39
N GLY A 95 8.61 -2.86 10.68
CA GLY A 95 8.72 -4.16 10.02
C GLY A 95 7.82 -4.32 8.79
N ILE A 96 7.52 -3.23 8.09
CA ILE A 96 6.74 -3.27 6.85
C ILE A 96 7.64 -3.71 5.70
N GLU A 97 7.15 -4.64 4.87
CA GLU A 97 7.89 -5.12 3.71
C GLU A 97 8.12 -4.01 2.68
N ILE A 98 9.38 -3.77 2.35
CA ILE A 98 9.79 -2.79 1.34
C ILE A 98 10.00 -3.56 0.03
N ALA A 99 9.11 -3.35 -0.94
CA ALA A 99 9.21 -3.99 -2.25
C ALA A 99 10.18 -3.24 -3.17
N TRP A 100 10.33 -1.93 -2.97
CA TRP A 100 11.25 -1.08 -3.71
C TRP A 100 11.73 0.05 -2.80
N PRO A 101 13.04 0.18 -2.55
CA PRO A 101 13.52 1.22 -1.62
C PRO A 101 13.40 2.62 -2.23
N PRO A 102 13.46 3.68 -1.40
CA PRO A 102 13.40 5.05 -1.92
C PRO A 102 14.44 5.28 -3.02
N THR A 103 13.99 5.76 -4.16
CA THR A 103 14.82 5.92 -5.36
C THR A 103 14.34 7.14 -6.13
N ASP A 104 15.31 7.95 -6.60
CA ASP A 104 15.03 9.04 -7.51
C ASP A 104 14.88 8.48 -8.92
N MET A 105 13.65 8.45 -9.41
CA MET A 105 13.35 7.87 -10.71
C MET A 105 13.57 8.86 -11.85
N PRO A 106 13.88 8.37 -13.06
CA PRO A 106 14.15 9.26 -14.19
C PRO A 106 12.98 10.14 -14.62
N TRP A 107 11.77 9.82 -14.14
CA TRP A 107 10.57 10.63 -14.42
C TRP A 107 10.27 11.71 -13.38
N GLY A 108 11.26 12.07 -12.57
CA GLY A 108 11.15 13.22 -11.67
C GLY A 108 10.38 12.95 -10.39
N VAL A 109 10.36 11.71 -9.93
CA VAL A 109 9.68 11.31 -8.68
C VAL A 109 10.66 10.52 -7.82
N ARG A 110 10.75 10.86 -6.54
CA ARG A 110 11.38 9.98 -5.56
C ARG A 110 10.30 9.07 -5.00
N GLU A 111 10.46 7.77 -5.16
CA GLU A 111 9.43 6.83 -4.77
C GLU A 111 9.97 5.58 -4.09
N MET A 112 9.12 4.97 -3.28
CA MET A 112 9.32 3.66 -2.70
C MET A 112 8.03 2.86 -2.85
N HIS A 113 8.14 1.54 -2.79
CA HIS A 113 6.97 0.65 -2.86
C HIS A 113 6.92 -0.20 -1.60
N VAL A 114 5.75 -0.29 -0.98
CA VAL A 114 5.51 -1.15 0.20
C VAL A 114 4.42 -2.17 -0.12
N ARG A 115 4.56 -3.36 0.44
CA ARG A 115 3.67 -4.48 0.14
C ARG A 115 2.77 -4.81 1.32
N HIS A 116 1.47 -4.69 1.10
CA HIS A 116 0.41 -5.12 2.03
C HIS A 116 0.36 -6.66 2.08
N PRO A 117 -0.06 -7.26 3.22
CA PRO A 117 -0.12 -8.72 3.36
C PRO A 117 -0.89 -9.47 2.29
N ASP A 118 -1.90 -8.87 1.67
CA ASP A 118 -2.67 -9.48 0.58
C ASP A 118 -2.11 -9.14 -0.81
N GLY A 119 -0.87 -8.67 -0.88
CA GLY A 119 -0.20 -8.42 -2.15
C GLY A 119 -0.52 -7.08 -2.80
N HIS A 120 -1.28 -6.23 -2.15
CA HIS A 120 -1.47 -4.86 -2.64
C HIS A 120 -0.21 -4.05 -2.44
N VAL A 121 0.09 -3.15 -3.36
CA VAL A 121 1.31 -2.34 -3.29
C VAL A 121 0.93 -0.86 -3.24
N LEU A 122 1.48 -0.14 -2.27
CA LEU A 122 1.42 1.31 -2.24
C LEU A 122 2.72 1.87 -2.80
N ARG A 123 2.59 2.65 -3.87
CA ARG A 123 3.67 3.43 -4.44
C ARG A 123 3.64 4.80 -3.76
N ILE A 124 4.63 5.05 -2.91
CA ILE A 124 4.70 6.25 -2.08
C ILE A 124 5.75 7.16 -2.68
N GLY A 125 5.34 8.36 -3.09
CA GLY A 125 6.22 9.21 -3.85
C GLY A 125 6.03 10.69 -3.61
N ARG A 126 7.01 11.46 -4.07
CA ARG A 126 6.96 12.92 -4.15
C ARG A 126 7.68 13.39 -5.40
N GLY A 127 7.25 14.51 -5.95
CA GLY A 127 7.95 15.14 -7.06
C GLY A 127 9.30 15.72 -6.62
N ILE A 128 10.31 15.59 -7.45
CA ILE A 128 11.65 16.11 -7.20
C ILE A 128 12.18 16.85 -8.42
N GLY A 129 12.89 17.97 -8.16
CA GLY A 129 13.74 18.61 -9.14
C GLY A 129 13.08 19.03 -10.43
N GLN A 130 11.81 19.30 -10.43
CA GLN A 130 11.10 19.74 -11.61
C GLN A 130 11.24 21.24 -11.80
N THR A 131 11.91 21.62 -12.83
CA THR A 131 12.09 23.03 -13.18
C THR A 131 11.70 23.25 -14.63
#